data_4437f21e05e8def8423905b504516522
#
_entry.id   4437f21e05e8def8423905b504516522
#
_cell.length_a   1.000
_cell.length_b   1.000
_cell.length_c   1.000
_cell.angle_alpha   90.00
_cell.angle_beta   90.00
_cell.angle_gamma   90.00
#
_symmetry.space_group_name_H-M   'P 1'
#
loop_
_entity.id
_entity.type
_entity.pdbx_description
1 polymer ?
#
loop_
_entity_poly.entity_id
_entity_poly.type
_entity_poly.pdbx_seq_one_letter_code
_entity_poly.pdbx_strand_id
1 'polypeptide(L)'
;MCMNNDEDAKAWLFAMSDSTSRQEFATLITVLWAIWYAQRKVIHEGILQTLFATHAFINRFLADLDCLASPPPSARGPTPPRPTGWLPPPEDHAEINSDAIVSRSGLCGAVRAICRDESGIFQGASIVVFGSIEDLEVLEVLGIRGALALANDLYIQKVSIASNCKAAVEAIGKGSSSEYGAVVLEINQSSRDFISCIFSHEFRTSNVEAHKLAKHALTLGTGCQVWLGHHGDLYFVSVNIVTG
;
A
#
# COMPACT_ATOMS: atom_id res chain seq x y z
N MET A 1 -15.93 -42.46 -25.69
CA MET A 1 -16.81 -41.30 -25.76
C MET A 1 -16.23 -40.26 -24.80
N CYS A 2 -15.31 -39.40 -25.28
CA CYS A 2 -14.73 -38.33 -24.47
C CYS A 2 -15.82 -37.26 -24.32
N MET A 3 -16.38 -37.15 -23.12
CA MET A 3 -17.20 -35.99 -22.76
C MET A 3 -16.33 -34.75 -22.79
N ASN A 4 -16.76 -33.73 -23.51
CA ASN A 4 -16.10 -32.43 -23.57
C ASN A 4 -16.26 -31.76 -22.19
N ASN A 5 -15.24 -31.86 -21.34
CA ASN A 5 -15.25 -31.35 -19.96
C ASN A 5 -15.44 -29.82 -19.92
N ASP A 6 -15.18 -29.11 -21.04
CA ASP A 6 -15.25 -27.64 -21.08
C ASP A 6 -16.67 -27.10 -21.14
N GLU A 7 -17.60 -27.80 -21.83
CA GLU A 7 -19.01 -27.40 -21.89
C GLU A 7 -19.72 -27.60 -20.54
N ASP A 8 -19.29 -28.59 -19.78
CA ASP A 8 -19.89 -28.91 -18.47
C ASP A 8 -19.49 -27.89 -17.39
N ALA A 9 -18.22 -27.47 -17.33
CA ALA A 9 -17.74 -26.47 -16.39
C ALA A 9 -18.37 -25.08 -16.63
N LYS A 10 -18.52 -24.71 -17.91
CA LYS A 10 -19.15 -23.43 -18.29
C LYS A 10 -20.64 -23.43 -17.97
N ALA A 11 -21.33 -24.50 -18.30
CA ALA A 11 -22.76 -24.67 -17.98
C ALA A 11 -23.00 -24.65 -16.46
N TRP A 12 -22.11 -25.31 -15.69
CA TRP A 12 -22.15 -25.29 -14.24
C TRP A 12 -21.97 -23.87 -13.67
N LEU A 13 -21.00 -23.06 -14.19
CA LEU A 13 -20.80 -21.68 -13.75
C LEU A 13 -22.03 -20.80 -14.02
N PHE A 14 -22.66 -20.95 -15.17
CA PHE A 14 -23.90 -20.22 -15.47
C PHE A 14 -25.05 -20.62 -14.54
N ALA A 15 -25.22 -21.93 -14.29
CA ALA A 15 -26.22 -22.44 -13.35
C ALA A 15 -25.99 -21.91 -11.93
N MET A 16 -24.73 -21.80 -11.48
CA MET A 16 -24.39 -21.17 -10.20
C MET A 16 -24.71 -19.68 -10.18
N SER A 17 -24.39 -18.95 -11.27
CA SER A 17 -24.75 -17.53 -11.41
C SER A 17 -26.26 -17.28 -11.30
N ASP A 18 -27.07 -18.18 -11.86
CA ASP A 18 -28.52 -18.05 -11.88
C ASP A 18 -29.19 -18.49 -10.56
N SER A 19 -28.50 -19.37 -9.80
CA SER A 19 -29.07 -19.97 -8.57
C SER A 19 -28.59 -19.33 -7.27
N THR A 20 -27.55 -18.47 -7.32
CA THR A 20 -26.97 -17.85 -6.12
C THR A 20 -27.15 -16.32 -6.17
N SER A 21 -27.08 -15.69 -5.01
CA SER A 21 -27.02 -14.23 -4.94
C SER A 21 -25.73 -13.70 -5.58
N ARG A 22 -25.74 -12.44 -6.01
CA ARG A 22 -24.55 -11.77 -6.58
C ARG A 22 -23.34 -11.86 -5.66
N GLN A 23 -23.54 -11.77 -4.35
CA GLN A 23 -22.49 -11.82 -3.35
C GLN A 23 -21.91 -13.23 -3.18
N GLU A 24 -22.79 -14.25 -3.14
CA GLU A 24 -22.35 -15.65 -3.10
C GLU A 24 -21.60 -16.05 -4.37
N PHE A 25 -22.10 -15.62 -5.53
CA PHE A 25 -21.41 -15.86 -6.81
C PHE A 25 -20.04 -15.17 -6.88
N ALA A 26 -19.93 -13.91 -6.44
CA ALA A 26 -18.66 -13.21 -6.35
C ALA A 26 -17.67 -13.93 -5.41
N THR A 27 -18.14 -14.43 -4.28
CA THR A 27 -17.35 -15.23 -3.34
C THR A 27 -16.85 -16.52 -4.01
N LEU A 28 -17.75 -17.25 -4.68
CA LEU A 28 -17.40 -18.48 -5.39
C LEU A 28 -16.29 -18.25 -6.43
N ILE A 29 -16.46 -17.24 -7.29
CA ILE A 29 -15.48 -16.92 -8.33
C ILE A 29 -14.12 -16.51 -7.73
N THR A 30 -14.15 -15.71 -6.67
CA THR A 30 -12.93 -15.28 -5.97
C THR A 30 -12.18 -16.46 -5.37
N VAL A 31 -12.89 -17.40 -4.75
CA VAL A 31 -12.30 -18.64 -4.16
C VAL A 31 -11.69 -19.50 -5.27
N LEU A 32 -12.42 -19.76 -6.35
CA LEU A 32 -11.93 -20.56 -7.48
C LEU A 32 -10.68 -19.95 -8.09
N TRP A 33 -10.68 -18.63 -8.30
CA TRP A 33 -9.51 -17.92 -8.81
C TRP A 33 -8.32 -17.97 -7.85
N ALA A 34 -8.53 -17.79 -6.55
CA ALA A 34 -7.47 -17.86 -5.55
C ALA A 34 -6.82 -19.26 -5.48
N ILE A 35 -7.64 -20.33 -5.55
CA ILE A 35 -7.14 -21.71 -5.59
C ILE A 35 -6.31 -21.95 -6.87
N TRP A 36 -6.83 -21.55 -8.02
CA TRP A 36 -6.13 -21.66 -9.29
C TRP A 36 -4.80 -20.90 -9.28
N TYR A 37 -4.80 -19.68 -8.74
CA TYR A 37 -3.60 -18.85 -8.61
C TYR A 37 -2.55 -19.49 -7.69
N ALA A 38 -2.97 -20.03 -6.54
CA ALA A 38 -2.09 -20.74 -5.62
C ALA A 38 -1.47 -21.99 -6.27
N GLN A 39 -2.27 -22.78 -7.00
CA GLN A 39 -1.78 -23.95 -7.74
C GLN A 39 -0.77 -23.55 -8.83
N ARG A 40 -1.07 -22.47 -9.58
CA ARG A 40 -0.17 -21.96 -10.60
C ARG A 40 1.19 -21.53 -10.03
N LYS A 41 1.19 -20.87 -8.85
CA LYS A 41 2.44 -20.52 -8.14
C LYS A 41 3.27 -21.75 -7.79
N VAL A 42 2.64 -22.81 -7.30
CA VAL A 42 3.35 -24.07 -7.02
C VAL A 42 3.98 -24.66 -8.28
N ILE A 43 3.21 -24.73 -9.38
CA ILE A 43 3.64 -25.40 -10.61
C ILE A 43 4.75 -24.62 -11.34
N HIS A 44 4.65 -23.30 -11.42
CA HIS A 44 5.54 -22.47 -12.22
C HIS A 44 6.66 -21.79 -11.43
N GLU A 45 6.45 -21.54 -10.14
CA GLU A 45 7.36 -20.76 -9.30
C GLU A 45 7.93 -21.58 -8.14
N GLY A 46 7.42 -22.79 -7.89
CA GLY A 46 7.82 -23.63 -6.76
C GLY A 46 7.40 -23.05 -5.38
N ILE A 47 6.54 -22.04 -5.38
CA ILE A 47 6.12 -21.35 -4.16
C ILE A 47 4.81 -21.95 -3.65
N LEU A 48 4.87 -22.53 -2.44
CA LEU A 48 3.68 -23.03 -1.74
C LEU A 48 3.02 -21.90 -0.94
N GLN A 49 1.87 -21.42 -1.42
CA GLN A 49 1.07 -20.47 -0.68
C GLN A 49 0.31 -21.17 0.45
N THR A 50 0.41 -20.65 1.69
CA THR A 50 -0.31 -21.24 2.83
C THR A 50 -1.82 -21.04 2.71
N LEU A 51 -2.60 -21.95 3.29
CA LEU A 51 -4.07 -21.81 3.34
C LEU A 51 -4.48 -20.51 4.02
N PHE A 52 -3.74 -20.07 5.04
CA PHE A 52 -3.99 -18.84 5.76
C PHE A 52 -3.81 -17.62 4.85
N ALA A 53 -2.73 -17.55 4.08
CA ALA A 53 -2.46 -16.46 3.14
C ALA A 53 -3.52 -16.41 2.02
N THR A 54 -3.94 -17.56 1.51
CA THR A 54 -5.02 -17.65 0.51
C THR A 54 -6.36 -17.16 1.08
N HIS A 55 -6.69 -17.57 2.29
CA HIS A 55 -7.92 -17.15 2.97
C HIS A 55 -7.93 -15.65 3.28
N ALA A 56 -6.81 -15.10 3.78
CA ALA A 56 -6.67 -13.66 4.04
C ALA A 56 -6.83 -12.85 2.75
N PHE A 57 -6.23 -13.30 1.64
CA PHE A 57 -6.41 -12.69 0.33
C PHE A 57 -7.88 -12.68 -0.12
N ILE A 58 -8.60 -13.82 -0.01
CA ILE A 58 -10.02 -13.94 -0.38
C ILE A 58 -10.85 -12.94 0.41
N ASN A 59 -10.71 -12.90 1.73
CA ASN A 59 -11.48 -12.01 2.59
C ASN A 59 -11.23 -10.53 2.27
N ARG A 60 -9.97 -10.16 2.02
CA ARG A 60 -9.61 -8.78 1.64
C ARG A 60 -10.23 -8.39 0.30
N PHE A 61 -10.12 -9.27 -0.71
CA PHE A 61 -10.65 -9.00 -2.04
C PHE A 61 -12.19 -8.85 -2.02
N LEU A 62 -12.89 -9.70 -1.24
CA LEU A 62 -14.34 -9.59 -1.07
C LEU A 62 -14.74 -8.32 -0.33
N ALA A 63 -14.01 -7.91 0.70
CA ALA A 63 -14.25 -6.64 1.38
C ALA A 63 -14.06 -5.43 0.43
N ASP A 64 -13.05 -5.47 -0.43
CA ASP A 64 -12.82 -4.44 -1.45
C ASP A 64 -13.97 -4.39 -2.46
N LEU A 65 -14.50 -5.55 -2.90
CA LEU A 65 -15.67 -5.64 -3.77
C LEU A 65 -16.93 -5.10 -3.11
N ASP A 66 -17.17 -5.40 -1.84
CA ASP A 66 -18.31 -4.89 -1.07
C ASP A 66 -18.24 -3.36 -0.91
N CYS A 67 -17.06 -2.81 -0.70
CA CYS A 67 -16.84 -1.35 -0.67
C CYS A 67 -17.17 -0.70 -2.01
N LEU A 68 -16.95 -1.39 -3.14
CA LEU A 68 -17.29 -0.90 -4.48
C LEU A 68 -18.77 -1.09 -4.84
N ALA A 69 -19.40 -2.14 -4.29
CA ALA A 69 -20.79 -2.49 -4.57
C ALA A 69 -21.81 -1.74 -3.69
N SER A 70 -21.37 -1.23 -2.53
CA SER A 70 -22.24 -0.43 -1.67
C SER A 70 -22.63 0.86 -2.40
N PRO A 71 -23.92 1.13 -2.65
CA PRO A 71 -24.32 2.44 -3.15
C PRO A 71 -23.83 3.48 -2.14
N PRO A 72 -23.29 4.62 -2.59
CA PRO A 72 -22.93 5.69 -1.67
C PRO A 72 -24.17 5.99 -0.83
N PRO A 73 -24.05 6.14 0.51
CA PRO A 73 -25.19 6.46 1.35
C PRO A 73 -25.85 7.71 0.78
N SER A 74 -27.12 7.54 0.40
CA SER A 74 -27.96 8.60 -0.16
C SER A 74 -28.05 9.70 0.88
N ALA A 75 -27.54 10.90 0.55
CA ALA A 75 -27.46 12.12 1.34
C ALA A 75 -26.07 12.50 1.84
N ARG A 76 -25.03 12.25 1.04
CA ARG A 76 -23.88 13.16 1.09
C ARG A 76 -24.07 14.15 -0.05
N GLY A 77 -24.06 15.43 0.30
CA GLY A 77 -23.95 16.52 -0.67
C GLY A 77 -22.81 16.24 -1.66
N PRO A 78 -22.67 16.98 -2.75
CA PRO A 78 -21.67 16.70 -3.79
C PRO A 78 -20.33 16.42 -3.12
N THR A 79 -19.85 15.18 -3.27
CA THR A 79 -18.54 14.79 -2.74
C THR A 79 -17.54 15.74 -3.41
N PRO A 80 -16.76 16.51 -2.67
CA PRO A 80 -15.75 17.37 -3.29
C PRO A 80 -14.92 16.52 -4.24
N PRO A 81 -14.53 17.05 -5.40
CA PRO A 81 -13.72 16.32 -6.36
C PRO A 81 -12.50 15.76 -5.63
N ARG A 82 -12.17 14.48 -5.88
CA ARG A 82 -10.98 13.86 -5.27
C ARG A 82 -9.78 14.69 -5.67
N PRO A 83 -8.93 15.07 -4.71
CA PRO A 83 -7.71 15.80 -5.03
C PRO A 83 -6.91 15.01 -6.07
N THR A 84 -6.56 15.66 -7.16
CA THR A 84 -5.77 15.06 -8.25
C THR A 84 -4.28 15.35 -8.16
N GLY A 85 -3.85 16.00 -7.07
CA GLY A 85 -2.48 16.40 -6.83
C GLY A 85 -2.09 16.29 -5.35
N TRP A 86 -0.86 16.66 -5.07
CA TRP A 86 -0.33 16.75 -3.71
C TRP A 86 -1.18 17.72 -2.87
N LEU A 87 -1.43 17.34 -1.62
CA LEU A 87 -2.15 18.17 -0.65
C LEU A 87 -1.12 18.72 0.34
N PRO A 88 -1.09 20.04 0.59
CA PRO A 88 -0.20 20.58 1.60
C PRO A 88 -0.55 20.04 2.98
N PRO A 89 0.46 19.77 3.83
CA PRO A 89 0.25 19.38 5.21
C PRO A 89 -0.34 20.53 6.03
N PRO A 90 -0.74 20.29 7.28
CA PRO A 90 -1.08 21.37 8.21
C PRO A 90 0.07 22.38 8.35
N GLU A 91 -0.29 23.62 8.68
CA GLU A 91 0.68 24.71 8.89
C GLU A 91 1.83 24.27 9.82
N ASP A 92 3.05 24.70 9.53
CA ASP A 92 4.30 24.33 10.23
C ASP A 92 4.65 22.83 10.21
N HIS A 93 4.00 21.98 9.42
CA HIS A 93 4.34 20.57 9.29
C HIS A 93 5.07 20.30 7.98
N ALA A 94 6.07 19.44 8.05
CA ALA A 94 6.57 18.79 6.84
C ALA A 94 5.69 17.56 6.54
N GLU A 95 5.51 17.26 5.27
CA GLU A 95 4.83 16.05 4.84
C GLU A 95 5.81 15.00 4.37
N ILE A 96 5.59 13.76 4.79
CA ILE A 96 6.34 12.62 4.29
C ILE A 96 5.37 11.62 3.68
N ASN A 97 5.42 11.50 2.36
CA ASN A 97 4.69 10.50 1.62
C ASN A 97 5.45 9.18 1.62
N SER A 98 4.82 8.15 2.14
CA SER A 98 5.34 6.78 2.22
C SER A 98 4.59 5.87 1.27
N ASP A 99 5.29 4.88 0.68
CA ASP A 99 4.68 3.86 -0.18
C ASP A 99 5.61 2.62 -0.23
N ALA A 100 5.05 1.47 -0.58
CA ALA A 100 5.77 0.21 -0.66
C ALA A 100 5.56 -0.47 -2.02
N ILE A 101 6.48 -1.35 -2.39
CA ILE A 101 6.38 -2.15 -3.59
C ILE A 101 7.03 -3.52 -3.38
N VAL A 102 6.43 -4.54 -3.97
CA VAL A 102 7.01 -5.88 -4.09
C VAL A 102 7.45 -6.08 -5.53
N SER A 103 8.62 -6.69 -5.74
CA SER A 103 9.09 -7.04 -7.08
C SER A 103 8.15 -8.06 -7.73
N ARG A 104 8.09 -8.07 -9.07
CA ARG A 104 7.27 -9.04 -9.80
C ARG A 104 7.72 -10.49 -9.57
N SER A 105 8.98 -10.69 -9.27
CA SER A 105 9.54 -12.01 -8.93
C SER A 105 9.20 -12.45 -7.50
N GLY A 106 8.67 -11.56 -6.65
CA GLY A 106 8.42 -11.86 -5.24
C GLY A 106 9.69 -11.98 -4.38
N LEU A 107 10.88 -11.74 -4.94
CA LEU A 107 12.15 -11.98 -4.25
C LEU A 107 12.62 -10.80 -3.40
N CYS A 108 12.06 -9.62 -3.59
CA CYS A 108 12.40 -8.44 -2.80
C CYS A 108 11.22 -7.47 -2.71
N GLY A 109 11.21 -6.72 -1.62
CA GLY A 109 10.31 -5.60 -1.41
C GLY A 109 11.09 -4.33 -1.15
N ALA A 110 10.50 -3.19 -1.44
CA ALA A 110 11.11 -1.90 -1.13
C ALA A 110 10.08 -0.96 -0.54
N VAL A 111 10.55 -0.16 0.41
CA VAL A 111 9.80 0.94 0.99
C VAL A 111 10.52 2.24 0.73
N ARG A 112 9.79 3.33 0.70
CA ARG A 112 10.32 4.64 0.43
C ARG A 112 9.55 5.73 1.13
N ALA A 113 10.24 6.84 1.34
CA ALA A 113 9.66 8.04 1.86
C ALA A 113 10.21 9.25 1.08
N ILE A 114 9.34 10.24 0.83
CA ILE A 114 9.72 11.54 0.26
C ILE A 114 9.20 12.61 1.19
N CYS A 115 10.10 13.48 1.65
CA CYS A 115 9.78 14.60 2.52
C CYS A 115 9.72 15.92 1.75
N ARG A 116 8.67 16.70 2.04
CA ARG A 116 8.46 18.06 1.55
C ARG A 116 8.06 18.96 2.71
N ASP A 117 8.43 20.22 2.64
CA ASP A 117 7.90 21.21 3.56
C ASP A 117 6.46 21.64 3.17
N GLU A 118 5.87 22.52 3.96
CA GLU A 118 4.52 23.05 3.77
C GLU A 118 4.33 23.80 2.44
N SER A 119 5.42 24.26 1.83
CA SER A 119 5.44 24.92 0.52
C SER A 119 5.62 23.93 -0.63
N GLY A 120 5.73 22.64 -0.36
CA GLY A 120 5.96 21.59 -1.38
C GLY A 120 7.41 21.49 -1.84
N ILE A 121 8.36 22.13 -1.16
CA ILE A 121 9.78 22.07 -1.51
C ILE A 121 10.38 20.78 -0.96
N PHE A 122 11.11 20.05 -1.81
CA PHE A 122 11.78 18.80 -1.46
C PHE A 122 12.81 19.01 -0.35
N GLN A 123 12.73 18.23 0.71
CA GLN A 123 13.62 18.24 1.86
C GLN A 123 14.53 17.00 1.91
N GLY A 124 14.03 15.86 1.45
CA GLY A 124 14.80 14.63 1.44
C GLY A 124 13.97 13.42 1.01
N ALA A 125 14.63 12.31 0.80
CA ALA A 125 14.00 11.04 0.49
C ALA A 125 14.79 9.87 1.07
N SER A 126 14.13 8.74 1.27
CA SER A 126 14.77 7.48 1.62
C SER A 126 14.17 6.30 0.85
N ILE A 127 15.00 5.30 0.61
CA ILE A 127 14.63 3.99 0.06
C ILE A 127 15.27 2.93 0.94
N VAL A 128 14.51 1.89 1.29
CA VAL A 128 15.04 0.66 1.88
C VAL A 128 14.58 -0.52 1.06
N VAL A 129 15.52 -1.32 0.57
CA VAL A 129 15.26 -2.55 -0.19
C VAL A 129 15.51 -3.74 0.71
N PHE A 130 14.49 -4.57 0.87
CA PHE A 130 14.52 -5.79 1.67
C PHE A 130 14.61 -7.02 0.77
N GLY A 131 15.51 -7.94 1.09
CA GLY A 131 15.46 -9.30 0.55
C GLY A 131 14.42 -10.12 1.30
N SER A 132 13.65 -10.92 0.56
CA SER A 132 12.74 -11.93 1.15
C SER A 132 11.55 -11.40 1.96
N ILE A 133 11.13 -10.15 1.80
CA ILE A 133 9.84 -9.65 2.30
C ILE A 133 8.89 -9.51 1.11
N GLU A 134 7.85 -10.32 1.10
CA GLU A 134 6.85 -10.39 0.02
C GLU A 134 5.49 -9.83 0.45
N ASP A 135 5.26 -9.67 1.76
CA ASP A 135 4.01 -9.13 2.27
C ASP A 135 3.98 -7.61 2.11
N LEU A 136 3.09 -7.15 1.23
CA LEU A 136 2.94 -5.73 0.94
C LEU A 136 2.44 -4.94 2.15
N GLU A 137 1.60 -5.54 3.01
CA GLU A 137 1.06 -4.85 4.18
C GLU A 137 2.15 -4.63 5.23
N VAL A 138 3.01 -5.62 5.44
CA VAL A 138 4.22 -5.48 6.27
C VAL A 138 5.13 -4.38 5.73
N LEU A 139 5.35 -4.35 4.41
CA LEU A 139 6.19 -3.32 3.79
C LEU A 139 5.57 -1.91 3.93
N GLU A 140 4.25 -1.76 3.81
CA GLU A 140 3.58 -0.47 4.01
C GLU A 140 3.79 0.07 5.43
N VAL A 141 3.70 -0.80 6.44
CA VAL A 141 3.99 -0.42 7.83
C VAL A 141 5.48 -0.08 8.02
N LEU A 142 6.38 -0.87 7.41
CA LEU A 142 7.82 -0.57 7.40
C LEU A 142 8.13 0.75 6.68
N GLY A 143 7.34 1.11 5.66
CA GLY A 143 7.44 2.40 4.97
C GLY A 143 7.13 3.58 5.90
N ILE A 144 6.10 3.47 6.71
CA ILE A 144 5.74 4.49 7.71
C ILE A 144 6.84 4.60 8.78
N ARG A 145 7.41 3.47 9.23
CA ARG A 145 8.59 3.47 10.12
C ARG A 145 9.78 4.19 9.48
N GLY A 146 10.05 3.91 8.19
CA GLY A 146 11.10 4.57 7.43
C GLY A 146 10.86 6.08 7.27
N ALA A 147 9.60 6.52 7.16
CA ALA A 147 9.24 7.92 7.13
C ALA A 147 9.57 8.64 8.44
N LEU A 148 9.32 8.01 9.60
CA LEU A 148 9.73 8.56 10.91
C LEU A 148 11.26 8.66 11.02
N ALA A 149 12.01 7.65 10.55
CA ALA A 149 13.46 7.70 10.52
C ALA A 149 13.97 8.88 9.65
N LEU A 150 13.39 9.06 8.47
CA LEU A 150 13.73 10.19 7.60
C LEU A 150 13.43 11.55 8.27
N ALA A 151 12.29 11.67 8.99
CA ALA A 151 11.96 12.88 9.72
C ALA A 151 13.01 13.19 10.80
N ASN A 152 13.49 12.18 11.51
CA ASN A 152 14.57 12.33 12.49
C ASN A 152 15.91 12.75 11.82
N ASP A 153 16.27 12.14 10.70
CA ASP A 153 17.49 12.46 9.94
C ASP A 153 17.48 13.91 9.43
N LEU A 154 16.26 14.44 9.12
CA LEU A 154 16.03 15.82 8.70
C LEU A 154 15.80 16.80 9.86
N TYR A 155 15.85 16.35 11.13
CA TYR A 155 15.59 17.14 12.34
C TYR A 155 14.20 17.82 12.34
N ILE A 156 13.21 17.20 11.70
CA ILE A 156 11.83 17.69 11.66
C ILE A 156 11.16 17.36 12.97
N GLN A 157 10.48 18.36 13.58
CA GLN A 157 9.78 18.21 14.85
C GLN A 157 8.26 18.11 14.70
N LYS A 158 7.70 18.62 13.60
CA LYS A 158 6.28 18.53 13.27
C LYS A 158 6.12 17.87 11.92
N VAL A 159 5.55 16.66 11.89
CA VAL A 159 5.48 15.84 10.68
C VAL A 159 4.07 15.31 10.44
N SER A 160 3.65 15.30 9.18
CA SER A 160 2.49 14.58 8.68
C SER A 160 2.98 13.43 7.80
N ILE A 161 2.71 12.19 8.18
CA ILE A 161 3.08 11.00 7.42
C ILE A 161 1.85 10.50 6.70
N ALA A 162 1.91 10.53 5.37
CA ALA A 162 0.84 10.11 4.49
C ALA A 162 1.18 8.76 3.82
N SER A 163 0.24 7.82 3.87
CA SER A 163 0.34 6.54 3.19
C SER A 163 -0.94 6.26 2.40
N ASN A 164 -0.81 5.59 1.26
CA ASN A 164 -1.96 5.11 0.48
C ASN A 164 -2.52 3.76 1.00
N CYS A 165 -1.91 3.17 2.02
CA CYS A 165 -2.39 1.98 2.69
C CYS A 165 -3.25 2.32 3.90
N LYS A 166 -4.57 2.34 3.71
CA LYS A 166 -5.53 2.64 4.78
C LYS A 166 -5.40 1.67 5.96
N ALA A 167 -5.15 0.37 5.69
CA ALA A 167 -5.00 -0.65 6.72
C ALA A 167 -3.81 -0.35 7.65
N ALA A 168 -2.66 0.06 7.09
CA ALA A 168 -1.47 0.43 7.86
C ALA A 168 -1.74 1.65 8.76
N VAL A 169 -2.37 2.69 8.23
CA VAL A 169 -2.72 3.90 9.00
C VAL A 169 -3.71 3.58 10.13
N GLU A 170 -4.74 2.78 9.86
CA GLU A 170 -5.70 2.36 10.89
C GLU A 170 -5.07 1.48 11.97
N ALA A 171 -4.13 0.60 11.60
CA ALA A 171 -3.43 -0.27 12.55
C ALA A 171 -2.59 0.56 13.54
N ILE A 172 -1.95 1.64 13.09
CA ILE A 172 -1.19 2.56 13.94
C ILE A 172 -2.13 3.23 14.95
N GLY A 173 -3.31 3.70 14.51
CA GLY A 173 -4.26 4.41 15.39
C GLY A 173 -4.96 3.51 16.42
N LYS A 174 -5.20 2.23 16.07
CA LYS A 174 -5.97 1.30 16.91
C LYS A 174 -5.10 0.34 17.73
N GLY A 175 -3.80 0.23 17.39
CA GLY A 175 -2.95 -0.89 17.78
C GLY A 175 -3.26 -2.14 16.95
N SER A 176 -2.29 -3.01 16.77
CA SER A 176 -2.47 -4.24 16.00
C SER A 176 -1.87 -5.43 16.73
N SER A 177 -2.59 -6.55 16.71
CA SER A 177 -2.08 -7.87 17.13
C SER A 177 -1.61 -8.73 15.95
N SER A 178 -1.49 -8.15 14.75
CA SER A 178 -1.03 -8.81 13.53
C SER A 178 0.48 -9.08 13.54
N GLU A 179 0.98 -9.75 12.50
CA GLU A 179 2.41 -10.06 12.32
C GLU A 179 3.31 -8.82 12.38
N TYR A 180 2.81 -7.65 12.01
CA TYR A 180 3.52 -6.36 12.10
C TYR A 180 3.23 -5.57 13.38
N GLY A 181 2.55 -6.18 14.37
CA GLY A 181 2.20 -5.51 15.63
C GLY A 181 3.39 -4.92 16.37
N ALA A 182 4.55 -5.59 16.34
CA ALA A 182 5.78 -5.07 16.94
C ALA A 182 6.27 -3.78 16.25
N VAL A 183 6.15 -3.70 14.92
CA VAL A 183 6.53 -2.50 14.14
C VAL A 183 5.55 -1.36 14.43
N VAL A 184 4.26 -1.64 14.57
CA VAL A 184 3.25 -0.65 14.97
C VAL A 184 3.55 -0.07 16.36
N LEU A 185 3.96 -0.91 17.32
CA LEU A 185 4.37 -0.44 18.64
C LEU A 185 5.61 0.46 18.56
N GLU A 186 6.62 0.09 17.77
CA GLU A 186 7.81 0.92 17.51
C GLU A 186 7.43 2.27 16.90
N ILE A 187 6.55 2.31 15.88
CA ILE A 187 6.05 3.52 15.27
C ILE A 187 5.37 4.42 16.32
N ASN A 188 4.47 3.85 17.11
CA ASN A 188 3.74 4.59 18.14
C ASN A 188 4.67 5.10 19.26
N GLN A 189 5.76 4.42 19.54
CA GLN A 189 6.76 4.89 20.51
C GLN A 189 7.58 6.03 19.90
N SER A 190 8.15 5.83 18.71
CA SER A 190 8.97 6.83 18.01
C SER A 190 8.19 8.10 17.66
N SER A 191 6.88 8.00 17.39
CA SER A 191 6.06 9.17 17.11
C SER A 191 5.94 10.15 18.29
N ARG A 192 6.20 9.70 19.51
CA ARG A 192 6.17 10.54 20.73
C ARG A 192 7.38 11.45 20.86
N ASP A 193 8.46 11.18 20.10
CA ASP A 193 9.67 12.01 20.10
C ASP A 193 9.46 13.32 19.30
N PHE A 194 8.35 13.42 18.54
CA PHE A 194 7.98 14.60 17.77
C PHE A 194 7.05 15.53 18.57
N ILE A 195 7.18 16.82 18.35
CA ILE A 195 6.24 17.82 18.91
C ILE A 195 4.81 17.56 18.36
N SER A 196 4.73 17.19 17.08
CA SER A 196 3.49 16.76 16.43
C SER A 196 3.80 15.71 15.38
N CYS A 197 3.09 14.59 15.43
CA CYS A 197 3.17 13.52 14.45
C CYS A 197 1.76 13.08 14.07
N ILE A 198 1.39 13.29 12.80
CA ILE A 198 0.07 12.98 12.26
C ILE A 198 0.23 11.84 11.24
N PHE A 199 -0.61 10.81 11.34
CA PHE A 199 -0.69 9.75 10.34
C PHE A 199 -1.99 9.90 9.56
N SER A 200 -1.89 10.00 8.24
CA SER A 200 -3.02 10.21 7.34
C SER A 200 -3.05 9.20 6.21
N HIS A 201 -4.27 8.83 5.80
CA HIS A 201 -4.46 8.07 4.57
C HIS A 201 -4.67 9.03 3.42
N GLU A 202 -3.85 8.91 2.36
CA GLU A 202 -3.99 9.64 1.12
C GLU A 202 -4.28 8.73 -0.07
N PHE A 203 -4.93 9.32 -1.08
CA PHE A 203 -5.18 8.58 -2.31
C PHE A 203 -3.89 8.45 -3.13
N ARG A 204 -3.76 7.33 -3.84
CA ARG A 204 -2.61 7.06 -4.73
C ARG A 204 -2.34 8.17 -5.74
N THR A 205 -3.38 8.93 -6.13
CA THR A 205 -3.27 10.10 -7.02
C THR A 205 -2.47 11.24 -6.44
N SER A 206 -2.39 11.36 -5.12
CA SER A 206 -1.59 12.37 -4.42
C SER A 206 -0.16 11.87 -4.14
N ASN A 207 0.08 10.54 -4.21
CA ASN A 207 1.35 9.89 -3.88
C ASN A 207 2.16 9.44 -5.13
N VAL A 208 2.05 10.19 -6.24
CA VAL A 208 2.61 9.76 -7.54
C VAL A 208 4.14 9.68 -7.54
N GLU A 209 4.82 10.64 -6.91
CA GLU A 209 6.29 10.69 -6.89
C GLU A 209 6.87 9.58 -6.02
N ALA A 210 6.28 9.32 -4.86
CA ALA A 210 6.64 8.19 -4.05
C ALA A 210 6.46 6.89 -4.85
N HIS A 211 5.43 6.74 -5.68
CA HIS A 211 5.27 5.58 -6.57
C HIS A 211 6.36 5.47 -7.65
N LYS A 212 6.83 6.58 -8.22
CA LYS A 212 7.96 6.57 -9.18
C LYS A 212 9.25 6.15 -8.49
N LEU A 213 9.51 6.64 -7.29
CA LEU A 213 10.68 6.29 -6.48
C LEU A 213 10.73 4.79 -6.14
N ALA A 214 9.56 4.12 -5.97
CA ALA A 214 9.50 2.68 -5.77
C ALA A 214 9.97 1.88 -6.95
N LYS A 215 9.60 2.28 -8.14
CA LYS A 215 10.06 1.59 -9.35
C LYS A 215 11.57 1.69 -9.48
N HIS A 216 12.14 2.83 -9.11
CA HIS A 216 13.59 3.01 -9.06
C HIS A 216 14.22 2.11 -7.98
N ALA A 217 13.62 1.98 -6.81
CA ALA A 217 14.11 1.12 -5.72
C ALA A 217 14.35 -0.32 -6.16
N LEU A 218 13.48 -0.88 -7.02
CA LEU A 218 13.63 -2.26 -7.52
C LEU A 218 14.87 -2.46 -8.42
N THR A 219 15.51 -1.40 -8.88
CA THR A 219 16.78 -1.45 -9.65
C THR A 219 18.00 -1.41 -8.75
N LEU A 220 17.81 -1.13 -7.45
CA LEU A 220 18.87 -1.05 -6.45
C LEU A 220 19.09 -2.41 -5.79
N GLY A 221 20.29 -2.64 -5.28
CA GLY A 221 20.56 -3.80 -4.42
C GLY A 221 19.92 -3.65 -3.04
N THR A 222 19.84 -4.74 -2.28
CA THR A 222 19.38 -4.73 -0.88
C THR A 222 20.18 -3.72 -0.06
N GLY A 223 19.51 -2.88 0.72
CA GLY A 223 20.14 -1.86 1.55
C GLY A 223 19.28 -0.61 1.71
N CYS A 224 19.89 0.43 2.29
CA CYS A 224 19.25 1.72 2.54
C CYS A 224 20.00 2.82 1.79
N GLN A 225 19.26 3.72 1.15
CA GLN A 225 19.75 4.96 0.55
C GLN A 225 18.95 6.14 1.07
N VAL A 226 19.64 7.22 1.44
CA VAL A 226 19.02 8.44 1.97
C VAL A 226 19.58 9.65 1.24
N TRP A 227 18.72 10.57 0.85
CA TRP A 227 19.05 11.87 0.25
C TRP A 227 18.53 12.97 1.17
N LEU A 228 19.45 13.75 1.75
CA LEU A 228 19.10 14.85 2.66
C LEU A 228 19.33 16.18 1.95
N GLY A 229 18.24 16.92 1.68
CA GLY A 229 18.28 18.24 1.04
C GLY A 229 18.80 18.25 -0.40
N HIS A 230 19.07 17.10 -1.02
CA HIS A 230 19.60 16.97 -2.37
C HIS A 230 19.01 15.75 -3.08
N HIS A 231 18.72 15.89 -4.37
CA HIS A 231 18.11 14.82 -5.15
C HIS A 231 18.77 14.60 -6.52
N GLY A 232 20.08 14.85 -6.65
CA GLY A 232 20.80 14.78 -7.93
C GLY A 232 20.53 13.53 -8.76
N ASP A 233 20.39 12.38 -8.12
CA ASP A 233 20.08 11.10 -8.77
C ASP A 233 18.58 10.84 -8.90
N LEU A 234 17.73 11.70 -8.32
CA LEU A 234 16.28 11.59 -8.32
C LEU A 234 15.61 12.56 -9.30
N TYR A 235 16.10 12.62 -10.53
CA TYR A 235 15.62 13.55 -11.59
C TYR A 235 14.12 13.46 -11.88
N PHE A 236 13.45 12.38 -11.45
CA PHE A 236 12.02 12.16 -11.59
C PHE A 236 11.20 12.67 -10.39
N VAL A 237 11.86 13.16 -9.33
CA VAL A 237 11.23 13.82 -8.17
C VAL A 237 11.32 15.33 -8.38
N SER A 238 10.19 16.01 -8.35
CA SER A 238 10.16 17.47 -8.54
C SER A 238 10.80 18.20 -7.35
N VAL A 239 11.60 19.22 -7.61
CA VAL A 239 12.17 20.08 -6.54
C VAL A 239 11.06 20.82 -5.80
N ASN A 240 10.06 21.29 -6.55
CA ASN A 240 8.91 21.98 -6.00
C ASN A 240 7.62 21.46 -6.67
N ILE A 241 6.57 21.20 -5.87
CA ILE A 241 5.25 20.91 -6.37
C ILE A 241 4.45 22.21 -6.35
N VAL A 242 4.13 22.72 -7.54
CA VAL A 242 3.26 23.88 -7.66
C VAL A 242 1.82 23.40 -7.40
N THR A 243 1.23 23.86 -6.32
CA THR A 243 -0.21 23.70 -6.07
C THR A 243 -0.94 24.67 -7.00
N GLY A 244 -1.65 24.14 -7.99
CA GLY A 244 -2.52 24.91 -8.88
C GLY A 244 -3.85 25.24 -8.25
#